data_b07cd0b05ee397c5e2868308f2ae74fa
#
_entry.id   b07cd0b05ee397c5e2868308f2ae74fa
#
_cell.length_a   1.000
_cell.length_b   1.000
_cell.length_c   1.000
_cell.angle_alpha   90.00
_cell.angle_beta   90.00
_cell.angle_gamma   90.00
#
_symmetry.space_group_name_H-M   'P 1'
#
loop_
_entity.id
_entity.type
_entity.pdbx_description
1 polymer ?
#
loop_
_entity_poly.entity_id
_entity_poly.type
_entity_poly.pdbx_seq_one_letter_code
_entity_poly.pdbx_strand_id
1 'polypeptide(L)'
;TAALEKPMNNNVIEFEPLPDASQVKRKGRPKKSDDDMAKQREGDVDKVKEILHDLRKNELTGAIEYTDGLGKTRVLQGNDLDLMTTKLACENGVFIPEQRIKAAIQYAAGKNMYCPIKRYLDHCAAHAKPHEEWDNIGEIFLGNKHHIATLAMQRMMIGAVARAYNPGCSMSWLPILVGAQGVGKSMFSRNLVPQSLFSEITTPLETLMKEQYRLHVAWLLELPEIDNYFNTRNIENFKNLITTRTDEVRFPYASLPSKLARRFVLIGTTNRNQFLVDSTGNRRFVPLEVGGGFQIPWKKLVEERDSLWAAAVQSHNTILRNRDCESSRTKRRRELRTHARVFGIFISNNSTRVSLLT
;
A
#
# COMPACT_ATOMS: atom_id res chain seq x y z
N THR A 1 90.76 57.68 -9.65
CA THR A 1 90.00 56.59 -10.19
C THR A 1 88.53 56.85 -9.99
N ALA A 2 87.87 57.28 -11.11
CA ALA A 2 86.49 57.67 -11.16
C ALA A 2 85.63 56.39 -11.46
N ALA A 3 84.61 56.14 -10.72
CA ALA A 3 83.59 55.14 -11.04
C ALA A 3 82.31 55.90 -11.48
N LEU A 4 81.91 55.65 -12.70
CA LEU A 4 80.73 56.19 -13.34
C LEU A 4 79.45 55.53 -12.76
N GLU A 5 78.63 56.35 -12.12
CA GLU A 5 77.24 55.96 -11.79
C GLU A 5 76.36 56.10 -13.04
N LYS A 6 75.68 55.00 -13.39
CA LYS A 6 74.58 54.97 -14.38
C LYS A 6 73.25 55.30 -13.70
N PRO A 7 72.42 56.19 -14.25
CA PRO A 7 71.12 56.51 -13.67
C PRO A 7 70.16 55.30 -13.84
N MET A 8 69.46 54.92 -12.77
CA MET A 8 68.34 53.96 -12.77
C MET A 8 67.12 54.61 -13.44
N ASN A 9 66.67 53.98 -14.44
CA ASN A 9 65.48 54.38 -15.18
C ASN A 9 64.21 53.93 -14.39
N ASN A 10 63.55 54.84 -13.69
CA ASN A 10 62.30 54.63 -12.99
C ASN A 10 61.16 54.63 -14.00
N ASN A 11 60.88 53.48 -14.61
CA ASN A 11 59.62 53.28 -15.28
C ASN A 11 58.51 53.07 -14.23
N VAL A 12 57.84 54.12 -13.86
CA VAL A 12 56.62 54.12 -13.11
C VAL A 12 55.53 53.58 -14.08
N ILE A 13 55.10 52.38 -13.88
CA ILE A 13 53.90 51.81 -14.59
C ILE A 13 52.68 52.46 -13.91
N GLU A 14 52.11 53.48 -14.54
CA GLU A 14 50.80 54.00 -14.16
C GLU A 14 49.77 52.93 -14.45
N PHE A 15 49.22 52.34 -13.38
CA PHE A 15 48.04 51.45 -13.50
C PHE A 15 46.82 52.37 -13.71
N GLU A 16 46.16 52.24 -14.85
CA GLU A 16 44.81 52.78 -15.01
C GLU A 16 43.87 52.19 -13.92
N PRO A 17 43.09 53.04 -13.24
CA PRO A 17 42.16 52.53 -12.23
C PRO A 17 41.14 51.58 -12.90
N LEU A 18 41.04 50.38 -12.33
CA LEU A 18 40.02 49.40 -12.75
C LEU A 18 38.65 50.09 -12.72
N PRO A 19 37.79 49.86 -13.75
CA PRO A 19 36.44 50.42 -13.78
C PRO A 19 35.67 49.99 -12.55
N ASP A 20 34.99 50.94 -11.92
CA ASP A 20 34.19 50.74 -10.71
C ASP A 20 33.23 49.56 -10.86
N ALA A 21 33.45 48.51 -10.06
CA ALA A 21 32.68 47.29 -10.09
C ALA A 21 31.18 47.53 -9.81
N SER A 22 30.81 48.73 -9.31
CA SER A 22 29.40 49.09 -9.08
C SER A 22 28.64 49.43 -10.36
N GLN A 23 29.31 49.68 -11.49
CA GLN A 23 28.69 50.05 -12.75
C GLN A 23 28.50 48.89 -13.71
N VAL A 24 29.04 47.69 -13.43
CA VAL A 24 28.80 46.50 -14.24
C VAL A 24 27.48 45.90 -13.86
N LYS A 25 26.37 46.37 -14.46
CA LYS A 25 25.09 45.67 -14.44
C LYS A 25 25.29 44.31 -15.09
N ARG A 26 25.50 43.27 -14.26
CA ARG A 26 25.48 41.89 -14.72
C ARG A 26 24.10 41.67 -15.36
N LYS A 27 23.99 41.57 -16.67
CA LYS A 27 22.78 41.13 -17.34
C LYS A 27 22.42 39.77 -16.78
N GLY A 28 21.37 39.71 -15.96
CA GLY A 28 20.85 38.44 -15.44
C GLY A 28 20.58 37.52 -16.61
N ARG A 29 20.84 36.21 -16.42
CA ARG A 29 20.51 35.19 -17.42
C ARG A 29 19.05 35.37 -17.82
N PRO A 30 18.70 35.44 -19.12
CA PRO A 30 17.33 35.63 -19.54
C PRO A 30 16.45 34.53 -18.92
N LYS A 31 15.32 34.92 -18.34
CA LYS A 31 14.34 33.94 -17.82
C LYS A 31 13.82 33.14 -18.99
N LYS A 32 13.91 31.81 -18.89
CA LYS A 32 13.30 30.89 -19.85
C LYS A 32 11.78 31.10 -19.89
N SER A 33 11.17 31.00 -21.07
CA SER A 33 9.72 30.99 -21.18
C SER A 33 9.11 29.76 -20.50
N ASP A 34 7.86 29.79 -20.14
CA ASP A 34 7.15 28.64 -19.54
C ASP A 34 7.15 27.45 -20.50
N ASP A 35 7.05 27.68 -21.80
CA ASP A 35 7.14 26.63 -22.84
C ASP A 35 8.52 26.00 -22.92
N ASP A 36 9.59 26.80 -22.83
CA ASP A 36 10.96 26.26 -22.79
C ASP A 36 11.21 25.44 -21.53
N MET A 37 10.64 25.83 -20.39
CA MET A 37 10.74 25.08 -19.15
C MET A 37 9.93 23.77 -19.22
N ALA A 38 8.77 23.77 -19.86
CA ALA A 38 7.97 22.55 -20.07
C ALA A 38 8.72 21.56 -20.96
N LYS A 39 9.19 21.98 -22.12
CA LYS A 39 10.00 21.13 -23.04
C LYS A 39 11.26 20.58 -22.37
N GLN A 40 11.91 21.39 -21.53
CA GLN A 40 13.09 20.94 -20.78
C GLN A 40 12.72 19.83 -19.78
N ARG A 41 11.58 19.94 -19.07
CA ARG A 41 11.11 18.93 -18.11
C ARG A 41 10.71 17.63 -18.82
N GLU A 42 10.07 17.72 -19.98
CA GLU A 42 9.75 16.54 -20.81
C GLU A 42 11.03 15.82 -21.24
N GLY A 43 12.02 16.54 -21.74
CA GLY A 43 13.32 15.97 -22.10
C GLY A 43 14.06 15.33 -20.90
N ASP A 44 13.90 15.84 -19.68
CA ASP A 44 14.45 15.20 -18.48
C ASP A 44 13.76 13.86 -18.19
N VAL A 45 12.42 13.78 -18.37
CA VAL A 45 11.64 12.55 -18.19
C VAL A 45 12.06 11.49 -19.20
N ASP A 46 12.26 11.86 -20.46
CA ASP A 46 12.65 10.92 -21.51
C ASP A 46 14.03 10.33 -21.23
N LYS A 47 15.01 11.17 -20.83
CA LYS A 47 16.35 10.72 -20.44
C LYS A 47 16.35 9.79 -19.22
N VAL A 48 15.48 10.06 -18.25
CA VAL A 48 15.31 9.19 -17.09
C VAL A 48 14.77 7.82 -17.50
N LYS A 49 13.78 7.77 -18.42
CA LYS A 49 13.20 6.52 -18.93
C LYS A 49 14.17 5.71 -19.80
N GLU A 50 15.10 6.35 -20.49
CA GLU A 50 16.17 5.67 -21.25
C GLU A 50 17.09 4.85 -20.33
N ILE A 51 17.31 5.31 -19.09
CA ILE A 51 18.19 4.66 -18.13
C ILE A 51 17.42 3.71 -17.21
N LEU A 52 16.25 4.13 -16.72
CA LEU A 52 15.41 3.36 -15.81
C LEU A 52 14.19 2.83 -16.58
N HIS A 53 14.30 1.58 -17.02
CA HIS A 53 13.21 0.94 -17.75
C HIS A 53 12.05 0.58 -16.82
N ASP A 54 10.83 0.60 -17.35
CA ASP A 54 9.59 0.22 -16.64
C ASP A 54 9.45 0.91 -15.27
N LEU A 55 9.75 2.22 -15.26
CA LEU A 55 9.67 3.01 -14.04
C LEU A 55 8.23 3.08 -13.54
N ARG A 56 7.99 2.62 -12.31
CA ARG A 56 6.64 2.50 -11.75
C ARG A 56 6.61 2.80 -10.26
N LYS A 57 5.45 3.18 -9.74
CA LYS A 57 5.22 3.41 -8.32
C LYS A 57 4.34 2.32 -7.73
N ASN A 58 4.86 1.69 -6.69
CA ASN A 58 4.13 0.70 -5.90
C ASN A 58 3.15 1.42 -4.97
N GLU A 59 1.84 1.21 -5.15
CA GLU A 59 0.80 1.86 -4.33
C GLU A 59 0.75 1.36 -2.88
N LEU A 60 1.30 0.17 -2.60
CA LEU A 60 1.30 -0.38 -1.24
C LEU A 60 2.38 0.28 -0.38
N THR A 61 3.60 0.31 -0.89
CA THR A 61 4.79 0.79 -0.15
C THR A 61 5.13 2.25 -0.43
N GLY A 62 4.57 2.82 -1.51
CA GLY A 62 4.98 4.13 -2.02
C GLY A 62 6.34 4.13 -2.71
N ALA A 63 7.03 2.99 -2.76
CA ALA A 63 8.33 2.86 -3.38
C ALA A 63 8.27 3.04 -4.90
N ILE A 64 9.33 3.63 -5.45
CA ILE A 64 9.55 3.69 -6.88
C ILE A 64 10.41 2.49 -7.27
N GLU A 65 9.97 1.77 -8.28
CA GLU A 65 10.62 0.58 -8.80
C GLU A 65 10.98 0.76 -10.27
N TYR A 66 12.02 0.08 -10.72
CA TYR A 66 12.45 0.06 -12.11
C TYR A 66 12.96 -1.33 -12.50
N THR A 67 13.04 -1.61 -13.78
CA THR A 67 13.63 -2.83 -14.29
C THR A 67 15.07 -2.56 -14.69
N ASP A 68 16.03 -3.29 -14.10
CA ASP A 68 17.45 -3.15 -14.43
C ASP A 68 17.78 -3.77 -15.80
N GLY A 69 19.03 -3.55 -16.28
CA GLY A 69 19.51 -4.08 -17.55
C GLY A 69 19.50 -5.62 -17.66
N LEU A 70 19.27 -6.34 -16.54
CA LEU A 70 19.14 -7.80 -16.48
C LEU A 70 17.67 -8.25 -16.45
N GLY A 71 16.71 -7.33 -16.59
CA GLY A 71 15.28 -7.61 -16.51
C GLY A 71 14.75 -7.82 -15.11
N LYS A 72 15.54 -7.52 -14.05
CA LYS A 72 15.14 -7.68 -12.66
C LYS A 72 14.54 -6.38 -12.11
N THR A 73 13.40 -6.50 -11.44
CA THR A 73 12.79 -5.36 -10.72
C THR A 73 13.63 -5.00 -9.49
N ARG A 74 13.94 -3.71 -9.36
CA ARG A 74 14.65 -3.11 -8.23
C ARG A 74 13.87 -1.95 -7.66
N VAL A 75 14.00 -1.75 -6.36
CA VAL A 75 13.51 -0.54 -5.68
C VAL A 75 14.57 0.54 -5.80
N LEU A 76 14.16 1.73 -6.25
CA LEU A 76 15.05 2.88 -6.39
C LEU A 76 15.55 3.33 -5.01
N GLN A 77 16.86 3.43 -4.86
CA GLN A 77 17.54 3.88 -3.65
C GLN A 77 18.30 5.19 -3.90
N GLY A 78 18.76 5.84 -2.83
CA GLY A 78 19.55 7.08 -2.94
C GLY A 78 20.79 6.93 -3.83
N ASN A 79 21.54 5.85 -3.65
CA ASN A 79 22.73 5.55 -4.44
C ASN A 79 22.46 5.39 -5.94
N ASP A 80 21.26 4.94 -6.32
CA ASP A 80 20.88 4.83 -7.73
C ASP A 80 20.75 6.20 -8.39
N LEU A 81 20.38 7.23 -7.62
CA LEU A 81 20.32 8.62 -8.11
C LEU A 81 21.69 9.18 -8.42
N ASP A 82 22.66 8.92 -7.54
CA ASP A 82 24.06 9.37 -7.74
C ASP A 82 24.67 8.69 -8.95
N LEU A 83 24.46 7.37 -9.09
CA LEU A 83 24.90 6.60 -10.24
C LEU A 83 24.26 7.12 -11.53
N MET A 84 22.95 7.42 -11.51
CA MET A 84 22.23 7.97 -12.66
C MET A 84 22.75 9.34 -13.07
N THR A 85 22.99 10.25 -12.09
CA THR A 85 23.55 11.59 -12.35
C THR A 85 24.89 11.48 -13.02
N THR A 86 25.74 10.58 -12.52
CA THR A 86 27.07 10.31 -13.06
C THR A 86 26.97 9.70 -14.47
N LYS A 87 26.09 8.74 -14.68
CA LYS A 87 25.88 8.09 -15.98
C LYS A 87 25.40 9.07 -17.04
N LEU A 88 24.44 9.94 -16.72
CA LEU A 88 23.96 11.00 -17.61
C LEU A 88 25.08 11.97 -17.99
N ALA A 89 25.93 12.35 -17.04
CA ALA A 89 27.04 13.25 -17.28
C ALA A 89 28.15 12.61 -18.13
N CYS A 90 28.55 11.37 -17.79
CA CYS A 90 29.71 10.72 -18.41
C CYS A 90 29.37 10.05 -19.75
N GLU A 91 28.23 9.39 -19.88
CA GLU A 91 27.87 8.62 -21.09
C GLU A 91 27.09 9.48 -22.11
N ASN A 92 26.21 10.36 -21.62
CA ASN A 92 25.33 11.15 -22.49
C ASN A 92 25.79 12.61 -22.63
N GLY A 93 26.84 13.03 -21.91
CA GLY A 93 27.33 14.41 -21.94
C GLY A 93 26.33 15.45 -21.42
N VAL A 94 25.34 15.00 -20.61
CA VAL A 94 24.22 15.84 -20.14
C VAL A 94 24.26 16.00 -18.64
N PHE A 95 24.43 17.23 -18.19
CA PHE A 95 24.32 17.56 -16.76
C PHE A 95 22.88 17.96 -16.42
N ILE A 96 22.21 17.15 -15.62
CA ILE A 96 20.87 17.44 -15.05
C ILE A 96 21.03 17.54 -13.53
N PRO A 97 20.61 18.65 -12.89
CA PRO A 97 20.63 18.76 -11.45
C PRO A 97 19.79 17.67 -10.78
N GLU A 98 20.27 17.09 -9.69
CA GLU A 98 19.63 15.97 -8.97
C GLU A 98 18.15 16.21 -8.65
N GLN A 99 17.80 17.44 -8.22
CA GLN A 99 16.39 17.78 -7.95
C GLN A 99 15.48 17.62 -9.18
N ARG A 100 16.00 17.93 -10.37
CA ARG A 100 15.24 17.75 -11.63
C ARG A 100 15.11 16.28 -12.00
N ILE A 101 16.15 15.49 -11.77
CA ILE A 101 16.12 14.03 -11.95
C ILE A 101 15.08 13.43 -11.00
N LYS A 102 15.09 13.78 -9.72
CA LYS A 102 14.08 13.33 -8.73
C LYS A 102 12.66 13.69 -9.17
N ALA A 103 12.45 14.92 -9.65
CA ALA A 103 11.14 15.35 -10.12
C ALA A 103 10.68 14.56 -11.38
N ALA A 104 11.58 14.31 -12.32
CA ALA A 104 11.32 13.53 -13.53
C ALA A 104 10.98 12.06 -13.19
N ILE A 105 11.71 11.44 -12.26
CA ILE A 105 11.44 10.08 -11.76
C ILE A 105 10.07 10.02 -11.09
N GLN A 106 9.77 10.94 -10.18
CA GLN A 106 8.49 10.96 -9.47
C GLN A 106 7.32 11.13 -10.43
N TYR A 107 7.46 11.99 -11.43
CA TYR A 107 6.45 12.22 -12.44
C TYR A 107 6.24 10.98 -13.31
N ALA A 108 7.32 10.38 -13.83
CA ALA A 108 7.26 9.20 -14.67
C ALA A 108 6.67 8.00 -13.93
N ALA A 109 7.15 7.71 -12.73
CA ALA A 109 6.63 6.63 -11.88
C ALA A 109 5.18 6.88 -11.45
N GLY A 110 4.81 8.14 -11.19
CA GLY A 110 3.45 8.52 -10.83
C GLY A 110 2.43 8.30 -11.94
N LYS A 111 2.84 8.31 -13.22
CA LYS A 111 1.98 7.93 -14.34
C LYS A 111 1.82 6.42 -14.51
N ASN A 112 2.72 5.62 -13.94
CA ASN A 112 2.71 4.17 -14.00
C ASN A 112 2.59 3.60 -12.58
N MET A 113 1.42 3.83 -11.94
CA MET A 113 1.13 3.31 -10.62
C MET A 113 0.56 1.90 -10.70
N TYR A 114 0.98 1.02 -9.81
CA TYR A 114 0.42 -0.32 -9.73
C TYR A 114 0.23 -0.77 -8.27
N CYS A 115 -0.75 -1.62 -8.04
CA CYS A 115 -0.98 -2.26 -6.75
C CYS A 115 -0.58 -3.74 -6.83
N PRO A 116 0.49 -4.17 -6.13
CA PRO A 116 0.95 -5.56 -6.19
C PRO A 116 -0.11 -6.54 -5.66
N ILE A 117 -0.94 -6.12 -4.71
CA ILE A 117 -2.03 -6.93 -4.16
C ILE A 117 -3.09 -7.19 -5.23
N LYS A 118 -3.57 -6.15 -5.91
CA LYS A 118 -4.56 -6.29 -6.99
C LYS A 118 -4.02 -7.18 -8.10
N ARG A 119 -2.78 -6.93 -8.53
CA ARG A 119 -2.13 -7.74 -9.57
C ARG A 119 -2.08 -9.21 -9.20
N TYR A 120 -1.77 -9.53 -7.94
CA TYR A 120 -1.76 -10.91 -7.45
C TYR A 120 -3.18 -11.51 -7.44
N LEU A 121 -4.18 -10.80 -6.91
CA LEU A 121 -5.56 -11.27 -6.85
C LEU A 121 -6.19 -11.44 -8.25
N ASP A 122 -5.90 -10.53 -9.17
CA ASP A 122 -6.35 -10.62 -10.56
C ASP A 122 -5.71 -11.83 -11.25
N HIS A 123 -4.42 -12.09 -10.97
CA HIS A 123 -3.74 -13.30 -11.44
C HIS A 123 -4.40 -14.58 -10.92
N CYS A 124 -4.69 -14.66 -9.61
CA CYS A 124 -5.38 -15.80 -9.01
C CYS A 124 -6.77 -16.01 -9.66
N ALA A 125 -7.54 -14.93 -9.81
CA ALA A 125 -8.87 -14.99 -10.41
C ALA A 125 -8.88 -15.44 -11.88
N ALA A 126 -7.81 -15.11 -12.64
CA ALA A 126 -7.71 -15.44 -14.05
C ALA A 126 -7.13 -16.84 -14.31
N HIS A 127 -6.24 -17.35 -13.45
CA HIS A 127 -5.43 -18.55 -13.74
C HIS A 127 -5.67 -19.71 -12.76
N ALA A 128 -6.20 -19.46 -11.56
CA ALA A 128 -6.47 -20.51 -10.59
C ALA A 128 -7.99 -20.84 -10.55
N LYS A 129 -8.31 -22.12 -10.43
CA LYS A 129 -9.68 -22.53 -10.12
C LYS A 129 -9.97 -22.21 -8.64
N PRO A 130 -11.18 -21.72 -8.30
CA PRO A 130 -11.59 -21.58 -6.92
C PRO A 130 -11.43 -22.89 -6.15
N HIS A 131 -10.98 -22.80 -4.91
CA HIS A 131 -10.72 -23.97 -4.06
C HIS A 131 -11.98 -24.81 -3.88
N GLU A 132 -11.90 -26.09 -4.19
CA GLU A 132 -13.07 -26.99 -4.20
C GLU A 132 -13.66 -27.18 -2.79
N GLU A 133 -12.78 -27.27 -1.79
CA GLU A 133 -13.20 -27.41 -0.39
C GLU A 133 -13.21 -26.07 0.37
N TRP A 134 -13.64 -24.99 -0.30
CA TRP A 134 -13.72 -23.67 0.30
C TRP A 134 -14.54 -23.64 1.59
N ASP A 135 -15.59 -24.47 1.67
CA ASP A 135 -16.46 -24.54 2.84
C ASP A 135 -15.90 -25.41 3.99
N ASN A 136 -14.72 -26.00 3.82
CA ASN A 136 -14.04 -26.83 4.82
C ASN A 136 -12.63 -26.35 5.19
N ILE A 137 -12.23 -25.15 4.76
CA ILE A 137 -10.84 -24.65 4.92
C ILE A 137 -10.40 -24.57 6.40
N GLY A 138 -11.31 -24.40 7.34
CA GLY A 138 -11.02 -24.42 8.77
C GLY A 138 -10.58 -25.80 9.27
N GLU A 139 -11.22 -26.86 8.80
CA GLU A 139 -10.81 -28.23 9.10
C GLU A 139 -9.49 -28.59 8.42
N ILE A 140 -9.36 -28.25 7.13
CA ILE A 140 -8.18 -28.61 6.32
C ILE A 140 -6.91 -27.94 6.84
N PHE A 141 -6.97 -26.65 7.14
CA PHE A 141 -5.76 -25.88 7.47
C PHE A 141 -5.56 -25.62 8.96
N LEU A 142 -6.59 -25.73 9.80
CA LEU A 142 -6.48 -25.54 11.24
C LEU A 142 -6.82 -26.80 12.05
N GLY A 143 -7.26 -27.90 11.40
CA GLY A 143 -7.75 -29.09 12.10
C GLY A 143 -8.98 -28.80 12.97
N ASN A 144 -9.67 -27.71 12.71
CA ASN A 144 -10.82 -27.25 13.48
C ASN A 144 -12.13 -27.54 12.74
N LYS A 145 -12.85 -28.55 13.22
CA LYS A 145 -14.13 -29.00 12.62
C LYS A 145 -15.30 -28.06 12.86
N HIS A 146 -15.11 -27.07 13.76
CA HIS A 146 -16.17 -26.12 14.03
C HIS A 146 -16.33 -25.16 12.84
N HIS A 147 -17.55 -25.10 12.28
CA HIS A 147 -17.83 -24.28 11.09
C HIS A 147 -17.45 -22.79 11.24
N ILE A 148 -17.43 -22.27 12.49
CA ILE A 148 -17.00 -20.90 12.78
C ILE A 148 -15.56 -20.67 12.34
N ALA A 149 -14.66 -21.66 12.45
CA ALA A 149 -13.28 -21.54 12.02
C ALA A 149 -13.20 -21.29 10.51
N THR A 150 -13.95 -22.08 9.73
CA THR A 150 -14.08 -21.88 8.28
C THR A 150 -14.66 -20.50 7.94
N LEU A 151 -15.78 -20.12 8.56
CA LEU A 151 -16.42 -18.83 8.32
C LEU A 151 -15.48 -17.65 8.66
N ALA A 152 -14.72 -17.75 9.73
CA ALA A 152 -13.78 -16.70 10.11
C ALA A 152 -12.60 -16.59 9.12
N MET A 153 -12.06 -17.72 8.66
CA MET A 153 -11.04 -17.74 7.60
C MET A 153 -11.59 -17.15 6.29
N GLN A 154 -12.76 -17.59 5.85
CA GLN A 154 -13.42 -17.05 4.65
C GLN A 154 -13.63 -15.54 4.77
N ARG A 155 -14.15 -15.05 5.91
CA ARG A 155 -14.37 -13.63 6.15
C ARG A 155 -13.07 -12.84 6.15
N MET A 156 -12.00 -13.39 6.73
CA MET A 156 -10.68 -12.76 6.70
C MET A 156 -10.21 -12.58 5.26
N MET A 157 -10.25 -13.64 4.47
CA MET A 157 -9.80 -13.62 3.09
C MET A 157 -10.67 -12.71 2.21
N ILE A 158 -11.99 -12.79 2.32
CA ILE A 158 -12.93 -11.90 1.60
C ILE A 158 -12.71 -10.43 2.02
N GLY A 159 -12.50 -10.17 3.32
CA GLY A 159 -12.20 -8.83 3.83
C GLY A 159 -10.87 -8.29 3.31
N ALA A 160 -9.86 -9.14 3.17
CA ALA A 160 -8.56 -8.81 2.59
C ALA A 160 -8.69 -8.46 1.09
N VAL A 161 -9.48 -9.21 0.34
CA VAL A 161 -9.84 -8.90 -1.05
C VAL A 161 -10.58 -7.56 -1.12
N ALA A 162 -11.58 -7.35 -0.27
CA ALA A 162 -12.33 -6.09 -0.22
C ALA A 162 -11.42 -4.88 0.03
N ARG A 163 -10.45 -4.98 0.95
CA ARG A 163 -9.46 -3.91 1.22
C ARG A 163 -8.48 -3.69 0.08
N ALA A 164 -8.17 -4.71 -0.69
CA ALA A 164 -7.33 -4.58 -1.87
C ALA A 164 -8.00 -3.73 -2.96
N TYR A 165 -9.28 -4.02 -3.26
CA TYR A 165 -10.05 -3.33 -4.30
C TYR A 165 -10.67 -2.02 -3.83
N ASN A 166 -11.08 -1.93 -2.56
CA ASN A 166 -11.66 -0.74 -1.93
C ASN A 166 -10.90 -0.39 -0.63
N PRO A 167 -9.74 0.28 -0.74
CA PRO A 167 -8.93 0.67 0.41
C PRO A 167 -9.73 1.46 1.44
N GLY A 168 -9.50 1.20 2.72
CA GLY A 168 -10.22 1.85 3.80
C GLY A 168 -11.62 1.31 4.05
N CYS A 169 -12.07 0.27 3.35
CA CYS A 169 -13.32 -0.40 3.71
C CYS A 169 -13.25 -0.98 5.13
N SER A 170 -14.41 -1.07 5.79
CA SER A 170 -14.49 -1.49 7.18
C SER A 170 -14.08 -2.96 7.35
N MET A 171 -13.06 -3.19 8.19
CA MET A 171 -12.67 -4.51 8.68
C MET A 171 -12.28 -4.33 10.14
N SER A 172 -13.28 -4.37 11.02
CA SER A 172 -13.14 -4.02 12.44
C SER A 172 -12.95 -5.24 13.34
N TRP A 173 -12.34 -6.29 12.84
CA TRP A 173 -12.06 -7.52 13.56
C TRP A 173 -10.72 -8.11 13.14
N LEU A 174 -10.14 -8.93 14.01
CA LEU A 174 -8.82 -9.51 13.93
C LEU A 174 -8.91 -11.02 14.20
N PRO A 175 -8.57 -11.89 13.24
CA PRO A 175 -8.41 -13.31 13.51
C PRO A 175 -7.14 -13.55 14.32
N ILE A 176 -7.22 -14.45 15.30
CA ILE A 176 -6.09 -14.82 16.16
C ILE A 176 -5.94 -16.33 16.14
N LEU A 177 -4.83 -16.82 15.60
CA LEU A 177 -4.48 -18.24 15.65
C LEU A 177 -4.04 -18.61 17.05
N VAL A 178 -4.78 -19.50 17.68
CA VAL A 178 -4.54 -19.99 19.04
C VAL A 178 -4.11 -21.45 18.98
N GLY A 179 -3.04 -21.83 19.65
CA GLY A 179 -2.60 -23.24 19.69
C GLY A 179 -1.20 -23.38 20.26
N ALA A 180 -0.77 -24.60 20.52
CA ALA A 180 0.53 -24.90 21.09
C ALA A 180 1.69 -24.31 20.27
N GLN A 181 2.84 -24.17 20.91
CA GLN A 181 4.07 -23.78 20.21
C GLN A 181 4.44 -24.86 19.19
N GLY A 182 4.96 -24.45 18.04
CA GLY A 182 5.44 -25.37 17.01
C GLY A 182 4.39 -25.95 16.08
N VAL A 183 3.08 -25.68 16.27
CA VAL A 183 2.00 -26.21 15.39
C VAL A 183 1.93 -25.53 14.00
N GLY A 184 2.79 -24.54 13.73
CA GLY A 184 2.87 -23.92 12.41
C GLY A 184 2.06 -22.64 12.21
N LYS A 185 1.59 -21.96 13.28
CA LYS A 185 0.78 -20.72 13.18
C LYS A 185 1.45 -19.63 12.35
N SER A 186 2.69 -19.26 12.66
CA SER A 186 3.41 -18.22 11.89
C SER A 186 3.78 -18.70 10.49
N MET A 187 3.99 -20.00 10.29
CA MET A 187 4.16 -20.56 8.94
C MET A 187 2.88 -20.45 8.12
N PHE A 188 1.70 -20.63 8.74
CA PHE A 188 0.41 -20.38 8.09
C PHE A 188 0.29 -18.92 7.65
N SER A 189 0.47 -17.98 8.57
CA SER A 189 0.37 -16.54 8.28
C SER A 189 1.30 -16.12 7.15
N ARG A 190 2.57 -16.54 7.23
CA ARG A 190 3.62 -16.22 6.26
C ARG A 190 3.34 -16.77 4.87
N ASN A 191 2.77 -17.96 4.77
CA ASN A 191 2.54 -18.65 3.50
C ASN A 191 1.15 -18.42 2.91
N LEU A 192 0.24 -17.76 3.63
CA LEU A 192 -1.10 -17.44 3.14
C LEU A 192 -1.07 -16.43 1.98
N VAL A 193 -0.04 -15.61 1.89
CA VAL A 193 0.20 -14.66 0.81
C VAL A 193 1.60 -14.85 0.22
N PRO A 194 1.90 -14.32 -0.99
CA PRO A 194 3.28 -14.24 -1.48
C PRO A 194 4.20 -13.56 -0.48
N GLN A 195 5.44 -14.02 -0.36
CA GLN A 195 6.42 -13.49 0.60
C GLN A 195 6.60 -11.97 0.51
N SER A 196 6.53 -11.40 -0.69
CA SER A 196 6.62 -9.95 -0.91
C SER A 196 5.42 -9.15 -0.39
N LEU A 197 4.32 -9.82 -0.03
CA LEU A 197 3.09 -9.23 0.50
C LEU A 197 2.85 -9.56 1.97
N PHE A 198 3.83 -10.19 2.64
CA PHE A 198 3.80 -10.54 4.06
C PHE A 198 4.82 -9.73 4.86
N SER A 199 4.45 -9.36 6.07
CA SER A 199 5.39 -8.83 7.06
C SER A 199 4.95 -9.20 8.48
N GLU A 200 5.94 -9.34 9.35
CA GLU A 200 5.76 -9.57 10.78
C GLU A 200 5.98 -8.27 11.54
N ILE A 201 5.08 -7.92 12.43
CA ILE A 201 5.15 -6.70 13.24
C ILE A 201 5.60 -7.06 14.65
N THR A 202 6.87 -6.81 14.94
CA THR A 202 7.45 -6.97 16.28
C THR A 202 7.59 -5.66 17.03
N THR A 203 7.22 -4.55 16.38
CA THR A 203 7.30 -3.21 16.95
C THR A 203 6.28 -3.02 18.07
N PRO A 204 6.66 -2.46 19.24
CA PRO A 204 5.72 -2.15 20.31
C PRO A 204 4.57 -1.26 19.85
N LEU A 205 3.36 -1.47 20.41
CA LEU A 205 2.14 -0.75 20.01
C LEU A 205 2.30 0.77 20.07
N GLU A 206 2.94 1.30 21.11
CA GLU A 206 3.15 2.74 21.29
C GLU A 206 4.00 3.34 20.14
N THR A 207 5.02 2.63 19.70
CA THR A 207 5.84 3.03 18.55
C THR A 207 5.04 2.89 17.26
N LEU A 208 4.28 1.82 17.11
CA LEU A 208 3.45 1.57 15.93
C LEU A 208 2.37 2.64 15.74
N MET A 209 1.80 3.15 16.84
CA MET A 209 0.83 4.25 16.82
C MET A 209 1.46 5.58 16.37
N LYS A 210 2.74 5.80 16.64
CA LYS A 210 3.50 6.98 16.20
C LYS A 210 4.02 6.83 14.76
N GLU A 211 4.39 5.63 14.39
CA GLU A 211 5.05 5.31 13.12
C GLU A 211 4.14 4.44 12.24
N GLN A 212 2.91 4.89 12.00
CA GLN A 212 1.88 4.14 11.28
C GLN A 212 2.29 3.75 9.85
N TYR A 213 3.30 4.41 9.26
CA TYR A 213 3.85 4.02 7.96
C TYR A 213 4.36 2.56 7.96
N ARG A 214 4.77 2.03 9.12
CA ARG A 214 5.21 0.62 9.28
C ARG A 214 4.10 -0.39 9.02
N LEU A 215 2.83 0.03 9.07
CA LEU A 215 1.68 -0.81 8.72
C LEU A 215 1.43 -0.89 7.21
N HIS A 216 1.99 0.04 6.44
CA HIS A 216 1.78 0.11 4.99
C HIS A 216 2.91 -0.54 4.18
N VAL A 217 3.56 -1.58 4.75
CA VAL A 217 4.71 -2.27 4.12
C VAL A 217 4.32 -3.57 3.42
N ALA A 218 3.20 -4.20 3.83
CA ALA A 218 2.73 -5.45 3.28
C ALA A 218 1.20 -5.54 3.29
N TRP A 219 0.65 -6.58 2.69
CA TRP A 219 -0.79 -6.83 2.66
C TRP A 219 -1.28 -7.59 3.88
N LEU A 220 -0.58 -8.67 4.26
CA LEU A 220 -0.86 -9.42 5.48
C LEU A 220 0.22 -9.13 6.51
N LEU A 221 -0.21 -8.63 7.67
CA LEU A 221 0.67 -8.31 8.79
C LEU A 221 0.38 -9.25 9.95
N GLU A 222 1.38 -10.03 10.35
CA GLU A 222 1.29 -10.86 11.55
C GLU A 222 1.69 -10.06 12.79
N LEU A 223 0.90 -10.21 13.84
CA LEU A 223 1.18 -9.75 15.20
C LEU A 223 1.51 -10.99 16.04
N PRO A 224 2.79 -11.36 16.17
CA PRO A 224 3.19 -12.51 16.97
C PRO A 224 2.96 -12.23 18.45
N GLU A 225 2.72 -13.28 19.24
CA GLU A 225 2.49 -13.18 20.69
C GLU A 225 1.54 -12.05 21.05
N ILE A 226 0.39 -12.04 20.35
CA ILE A 226 -0.58 -10.94 20.41
C ILE A 226 -1.08 -10.64 21.83
N ASP A 227 -0.97 -11.59 22.74
CA ASP A 227 -1.29 -11.42 24.16
C ASP A 227 -0.51 -10.28 24.83
N ASN A 228 0.66 -9.92 24.32
CA ASN A 228 1.42 -8.76 24.80
C ASN A 228 0.71 -7.41 24.54
N TYR A 229 -0.25 -7.38 23.62
CA TYR A 229 -1.05 -6.17 23.33
C TYR A 229 -2.31 -6.05 24.19
N PHE A 230 -2.71 -7.12 24.92
CA PHE A 230 -3.93 -7.18 25.72
C PHE A 230 -3.77 -6.70 27.18
N ASN A 231 -2.74 -5.91 27.46
CA ASN A 231 -2.64 -5.28 28.78
C ASN A 231 -3.62 -4.11 28.91
N THR A 232 -4.06 -3.81 30.14
CA THR A 232 -5.09 -2.79 30.45
C THR A 232 -4.75 -1.41 29.89
N ARG A 233 -3.46 -1.08 29.78
CA ARG A 233 -3.00 0.23 29.26
C ARG A 233 -3.15 0.34 27.74
N ASN A 234 -2.97 -0.74 27.02
CA ASN A 234 -2.84 -0.74 25.56
C ASN A 234 -4.11 -1.17 24.82
N ILE A 235 -5.05 -1.83 25.51
CA ILE A 235 -6.20 -2.48 24.87
C ILE A 235 -7.08 -1.51 24.06
N GLU A 236 -7.33 -0.30 24.56
CA GLU A 236 -8.14 0.68 23.83
C GLU A 236 -7.42 1.23 22.61
N ASN A 237 -6.12 1.50 22.70
CA ASN A 237 -5.30 1.88 21.56
C ASN A 237 -5.26 0.77 20.51
N PHE A 238 -5.20 -0.47 20.94
CA PHE A 238 -5.21 -1.62 20.05
C PHE A 238 -6.58 -1.82 19.38
N LYS A 239 -7.68 -1.66 20.11
CA LYS A 239 -9.04 -1.65 19.53
C LYS A 239 -9.19 -0.54 18.48
N ASN A 240 -8.65 0.65 18.75
CA ASN A 240 -8.64 1.76 17.83
C ASN A 240 -7.79 1.43 16.58
N LEU A 241 -6.60 0.85 16.78
CA LEU A 241 -5.77 0.40 15.68
C LEU A 241 -6.53 -0.55 14.73
N ILE A 242 -7.28 -1.53 15.25
CA ILE A 242 -8.03 -2.49 14.43
C ILE A 242 -9.14 -1.81 13.64
N THR A 243 -9.84 -0.85 14.24
CA THR A 243 -11.04 -0.21 13.63
C THR A 243 -10.72 0.94 12.68
N THR A 244 -9.53 1.50 12.75
CA THR A 244 -9.11 2.61 11.89
C THR A 244 -9.12 2.21 10.41
N ARG A 245 -9.60 3.09 9.56
CA ARG A 245 -9.77 2.88 8.11
C ARG A 245 -8.73 3.59 7.26
N THR A 246 -8.25 4.73 7.77
CA THR A 246 -7.29 5.60 7.10
C THR A 246 -6.28 6.06 8.14
N ASP A 247 -5.00 5.95 7.82
CA ASP A 247 -3.92 6.38 8.67
C ASP A 247 -3.35 7.71 8.14
N GLU A 248 -2.94 8.58 9.06
CA GLU A 248 -2.17 9.76 8.73
C GLU A 248 -0.69 9.45 8.95
N VAL A 249 0.04 9.26 7.88
CA VAL A 249 1.41 8.78 7.92
C VAL A 249 2.38 9.85 7.42
N ARG A 250 3.50 9.96 8.10
CA ARG A 250 4.64 10.72 7.62
C ARG A 250 5.77 9.74 7.33
N PHE A 251 6.04 9.53 6.04
CA PHE A 251 7.18 8.71 5.66
C PHE A 251 8.49 9.38 6.08
N PRO A 252 9.53 8.60 6.40
CA PRO A 252 10.86 9.16 6.60
C PRO A 252 11.24 10.07 5.44
N TYR A 253 11.76 11.27 5.76
CA TYR A 253 12.15 12.31 4.81
C TYR A 253 11.01 12.95 3.99
N ALA A 254 9.74 12.61 4.24
CA ALA A 254 8.63 13.34 3.63
C ALA A 254 8.40 14.69 4.32
N SER A 255 8.23 15.75 3.53
CA SER A 255 7.95 17.10 4.04
C SER A 255 6.54 17.23 4.60
N LEU A 256 5.58 16.51 4.04
CA LEU A 256 4.16 16.57 4.40
C LEU A 256 3.61 15.21 4.79
N PRO A 257 2.68 15.16 5.77
CA PRO A 257 1.94 13.93 6.07
C PRO A 257 1.02 13.56 4.91
N SER A 258 0.77 12.26 4.76
CA SER A 258 -0.15 11.71 3.76
C SER A 258 -1.23 10.90 4.44
N LYS A 259 -2.48 11.01 3.95
CA LYS A 259 -3.57 10.14 4.38
C LYS A 259 -3.60 8.90 3.52
N LEU A 260 -3.36 7.74 4.13
CA LEU A 260 -3.37 6.45 3.45
C LEU A 260 -4.57 5.61 3.90
N ALA A 261 -5.42 5.26 2.95
CA ALA A 261 -6.48 4.29 3.17
C ALA A 261 -5.89 2.88 3.31
N ARG A 262 -6.30 2.16 4.36
CA ARG A 262 -5.74 0.85 4.68
C ARG A 262 -6.05 -0.19 3.62
N ARG A 263 -5.02 -0.83 3.09
CA ARG A 263 -5.08 -2.01 2.23
C ARG A 263 -4.70 -3.29 2.98
N PHE A 264 -3.92 -3.16 4.06
CA PHE A 264 -3.45 -4.28 4.84
C PHE A 264 -4.53 -4.89 5.73
N VAL A 265 -4.32 -6.13 6.09
CA VAL A 265 -5.08 -6.87 7.08
C VAL A 265 -4.14 -7.41 8.15
N LEU A 266 -4.67 -7.57 9.35
CA LEU A 266 -3.93 -8.05 10.50
C LEU A 266 -4.35 -9.49 10.82
N ILE A 267 -3.40 -10.31 11.27
CA ILE A 267 -3.60 -11.62 11.87
C ILE A 267 -2.76 -11.72 13.14
N GLY A 268 -3.33 -12.22 14.22
CA GLY A 268 -2.60 -12.45 15.45
C GLY A 268 -2.23 -13.91 15.64
N THR A 269 -1.16 -14.18 16.39
CA THR A 269 -0.81 -15.53 16.83
C THR A 269 -0.52 -15.53 18.33
N THR A 270 -0.99 -16.55 19.06
CA THR A 270 -0.70 -16.74 20.48
C THR A 270 -0.62 -18.23 20.84
N ASN A 271 0.11 -18.52 21.89
CA ASN A 271 0.17 -19.86 22.49
C ASN A 271 -0.78 -19.99 23.72
N ARG A 272 -1.42 -18.90 24.12
CA ARG A 272 -2.27 -18.84 25.32
C ARG A 272 -3.73 -18.98 24.93
N ASN A 273 -4.44 -19.90 25.59
CA ASN A 273 -5.89 -20.08 25.37
C ASN A 273 -6.72 -18.99 26.06
N GLN A 274 -6.20 -18.34 27.11
CA GLN A 274 -6.84 -17.26 27.84
C GLN A 274 -6.01 -15.99 27.74
N PHE A 275 -6.31 -15.17 26.75
CA PHE A 275 -5.63 -13.91 26.50
C PHE A 275 -6.58 -12.70 26.49
N LEU A 276 -7.89 -12.91 26.38
CA LEU A 276 -8.91 -11.84 26.41
C LEU A 276 -9.28 -11.54 27.86
N VAL A 277 -8.69 -10.50 28.43
CA VAL A 277 -8.90 -10.10 29.83
C VAL A 277 -10.12 -9.19 29.98
N ASP A 278 -10.50 -8.44 28.94
CA ASP A 278 -11.59 -7.46 28.98
C ASP A 278 -12.84 -8.03 28.30
N SER A 279 -13.97 -8.02 29.01
CA SER A 279 -15.28 -8.45 28.49
C SER A 279 -15.87 -7.48 27.45
N THR A 280 -15.39 -6.23 27.41
CA THR A 280 -15.93 -5.20 26.53
C THR A 280 -15.19 -5.13 25.21
N GLY A 281 -15.91 -5.24 24.10
CA GLY A 281 -15.33 -5.11 22.76
C GLY A 281 -14.63 -6.35 22.20
N ASN A 282 -14.72 -7.50 22.88
CA ASN A 282 -14.12 -8.78 22.44
C ASN A 282 -14.62 -9.26 21.07
N ARG A 283 -15.77 -8.76 20.59
CA ARG A 283 -16.28 -9.04 19.22
C ARG A 283 -15.31 -8.69 18.09
N ARG A 284 -14.25 -7.93 18.40
CA ARG A 284 -13.20 -7.59 17.43
C ARG A 284 -12.16 -8.68 17.29
N PHE A 285 -12.03 -9.55 18.28
CA PHE A 285 -11.01 -10.58 18.36
C PHE A 285 -11.66 -11.93 18.11
N VAL A 286 -11.25 -12.61 17.05
CA VAL A 286 -11.84 -13.91 16.67
C VAL A 286 -10.78 -14.98 16.85
N PRO A 287 -10.80 -15.73 17.96
CA PRO A 287 -9.88 -16.83 18.16
C PRO A 287 -10.18 -17.95 17.17
N LEU A 288 -9.14 -18.39 16.48
CA LEU A 288 -9.12 -19.52 15.58
C LEU A 288 -8.23 -20.59 16.20
N GLU A 289 -8.83 -21.53 16.90
CA GLU A 289 -8.12 -22.60 17.56
C GLU A 289 -7.58 -23.59 16.54
N VAL A 290 -6.30 -23.91 16.63
CA VAL A 290 -5.69 -25.02 15.91
C VAL A 290 -6.02 -26.31 16.68
N GLY A 291 -6.55 -27.30 16.00
CA GLY A 291 -6.99 -28.56 16.62
C GLY A 291 -5.88 -29.24 17.45
N GLY A 292 -6.27 -29.83 18.57
CA GLY A 292 -5.31 -30.49 19.47
C GLY A 292 -4.50 -31.58 18.74
N GLY A 293 -3.17 -31.49 18.79
CA GLY A 293 -2.27 -32.39 18.08
C GLY A 293 -2.19 -32.18 16.57
N PHE A 294 -2.90 -31.21 16.02
CA PHE A 294 -2.86 -30.92 14.59
C PHE A 294 -1.63 -30.08 14.23
N GLN A 295 -0.96 -30.46 13.15
CA GLN A 295 0.12 -29.68 12.55
C GLN A 295 -0.39 -29.01 11.29
N ILE A 296 -0.30 -27.69 11.25
CA ILE A 296 -0.77 -26.91 10.09
C ILE A 296 0.00 -27.34 8.83
N PRO A 297 -0.68 -27.79 7.78
CA PRO A 297 -0.06 -28.29 6.55
C PRO A 297 0.37 -27.11 5.65
N TRP A 298 1.35 -26.31 6.11
CA TRP A 298 1.76 -25.08 5.42
C TRP A 298 2.32 -25.32 4.00
N LYS A 299 2.86 -26.52 3.71
CA LYS A 299 3.27 -26.88 2.33
C LYS A 299 2.06 -26.99 1.41
N LYS A 300 1.02 -27.71 1.85
CA LYS A 300 -0.26 -27.79 1.14
C LYS A 300 -0.87 -26.38 0.95
N LEU A 301 -0.79 -25.54 1.97
CA LEU A 301 -1.23 -24.14 1.88
C LEU A 301 -0.51 -23.37 0.77
N VAL A 302 0.79 -23.56 0.59
CA VAL A 302 1.57 -22.93 -0.50
C VAL A 302 1.07 -23.40 -1.87
N GLU A 303 0.82 -24.70 -2.01
CA GLU A 303 0.35 -25.31 -3.26
C GLU A 303 -1.07 -24.85 -3.63
N GLU A 304 -1.96 -24.72 -2.65
CA GLU A 304 -3.37 -24.36 -2.84
C GLU A 304 -3.68 -22.88 -2.63
N ARG A 305 -2.69 -22.06 -2.30
CA ARG A 305 -2.84 -20.65 -1.97
C ARG A 305 -3.59 -19.85 -3.04
N ASP A 306 -3.21 -20.01 -4.28
CA ASP A 306 -3.81 -19.24 -5.38
C ASP A 306 -5.27 -19.66 -5.63
N SER A 307 -5.60 -20.94 -5.42
CA SER A 307 -6.99 -21.43 -5.46
C SER A 307 -7.84 -20.89 -4.31
N LEU A 308 -7.27 -20.75 -3.12
CA LEU A 308 -7.92 -20.13 -1.96
C LEU A 308 -8.24 -18.66 -2.24
N TRP A 309 -7.29 -17.90 -2.80
CA TRP A 309 -7.52 -16.50 -3.15
C TRP A 309 -8.48 -16.35 -4.32
N ALA A 310 -8.49 -17.27 -5.30
CA ALA A 310 -9.50 -17.29 -6.37
C ALA A 310 -10.91 -17.47 -5.80
N ALA A 311 -11.10 -18.40 -4.83
CA ALA A 311 -12.37 -18.59 -4.14
C ALA A 311 -12.80 -17.35 -3.34
N ALA A 312 -11.85 -16.69 -2.67
CA ALA A 312 -12.12 -15.44 -1.94
C ALA A 312 -12.55 -14.30 -2.87
N VAL A 313 -11.90 -14.13 -4.03
CA VAL A 313 -12.27 -13.14 -5.05
C VAL A 313 -13.67 -13.45 -5.62
N GLN A 314 -13.97 -14.71 -5.94
CA GLN A 314 -15.27 -15.12 -6.43
C GLN A 314 -16.38 -14.81 -5.41
N SER A 315 -16.15 -15.16 -4.13
CA SER A 315 -17.08 -14.88 -3.03
C SER A 315 -17.31 -13.37 -2.84
N HIS A 316 -16.25 -12.57 -2.87
CA HIS A 316 -16.34 -11.11 -2.80
C HIS A 316 -17.18 -10.54 -3.95
N ASN A 317 -16.95 -10.97 -5.18
CA ASN A 317 -17.69 -10.51 -6.35
C ASN A 317 -19.17 -10.90 -6.29
N THR A 318 -19.48 -12.08 -5.76
CA THR A 318 -20.85 -12.53 -5.52
C THR A 318 -21.58 -11.63 -4.52
N ILE A 319 -20.91 -11.27 -3.41
CA ILE A 319 -21.47 -10.35 -2.41
C ILE A 319 -21.76 -8.97 -3.02
N LEU A 320 -20.86 -8.44 -3.84
CA LEU A 320 -21.07 -7.14 -4.50
C LEU A 320 -22.27 -7.19 -5.45
N ARG A 321 -22.37 -8.22 -6.30
CA ARG A 321 -23.51 -8.39 -7.23
C ARG A 321 -24.85 -8.46 -6.50
N ASN A 322 -24.90 -9.17 -5.37
CA ASN A 322 -26.12 -9.29 -4.57
C ASN A 322 -26.50 -7.93 -3.96
N ARG A 323 -25.56 -7.14 -3.45
CA ARG A 323 -25.81 -5.78 -2.95
C ARG A 323 -26.35 -4.85 -4.04
N ASP A 324 -25.79 -4.90 -5.23
CA ASP A 324 -26.23 -4.09 -6.36
C ASP A 324 -27.65 -4.49 -6.81
N CYS A 325 -27.95 -5.77 -6.83
CA CYS A 325 -29.32 -6.27 -7.09
C CYS A 325 -30.32 -5.79 -6.03
N GLU A 326 -29.97 -5.84 -4.75
CA GLU A 326 -30.84 -5.35 -3.67
C GLU A 326 -31.04 -3.83 -3.72
N SER A 327 -29.95 -3.07 -3.96
CA SER A 327 -30.02 -1.61 -4.10
C SER A 327 -30.89 -1.21 -5.29
N SER A 328 -30.75 -1.89 -6.43
CA SER A 328 -31.51 -1.67 -7.64
C SER A 328 -33.00 -2.02 -7.42
N ARG A 329 -33.31 -3.13 -6.74
CA ARG A 329 -34.70 -3.50 -6.35
C ARG A 329 -35.30 -2.46 -5.41
N THR A 330 -34.52 -1.96 -4.44
CA THR A 330 -35.00 -0.95 -3.50
C THR A 330 -35.22 0.40 -4.19
N LYS A 331 -34.34 0.81 -5.12
CA LYS A 331 -34.51 2.01 -5.95
C LYS A 331 -35.74 1.89 -6.82
N ARG A 332 -35.93 0.77 -7.53
CA ARG A 332 -37.12 0.51 -8.37
C ARG A 332 -38.40 0.50 -7.54
N ARG A 333 -38.39 -0.07 -6.32
CA ARG A 333 -39.55 -0.01 -5.40
C ARG A 333 -39.85 1.43 -4.96
N ARG A 334 -38.83 2.27 -4.69
CA ARG A 334 -39.02 3.70 -4.36
C ARG A 334 -39.58 4.47 -5.55
N GLU A 335 -39.05 4.24 -6.74
CA GLU A 335 -39.53 4.87 -7.97
C GLU A 335 -41.00 4.49 -8.27
N LEU A 336 -41.34 3.20 -8.14
CA LEU A 336 -42.73 2.73 -8.30
C LEU A 336 -43.68 3.32 -7.25
N ARG A 337 -43.24 3.48 -5.99
CA ARG A 337 -44.05 4.14 -4.94
C ARG A 337 -44.21 5.63 -5.22
N THR A 338 -43.21 6.30 -5.77
CA THR A 338 -43.30 7.70 -6.14
C THR A 338 -44.25 7.89 -7.32
N HIS A 339 -44.17 7.06 -8.35
CA HIS A 339 -45.11 7.04 -9.47
C HIS A 339 -46.53 6.72 -9.01
N ALA A 340 -46.71 5.72 -8.15
CA ALA A 340 -48.02 5.37 -7.60
C ALA A 340 -48.64 6.51 -6.78
N ARG A 341 -47.85 7.27 -6.03
CA ARG A 341 -48.33 8.49 -5.34
C ARG A 341 -48.73 9.59 -6.29
N VAL A 342 -48.00 9.81 -7.36
CA VAL A 342 -48.29 10.82 -8.37
C VAL A 342 -49.59 10.49 -9.14
N PHE A 343 -49.86 9.17 -9.34
CA PHE A 343 -51.04 8.69 -10.06
C PHE A 343 -52.20 8.25 -9.15
N GLY A 344 -52.12 8.45 -7.81
CA GLY A 344 -53.20 8.09 -6.89
C GLY A 344 -53.37 6.56 -6.70
N ILE A 345 -52.37 5.76 -7.04
CA ILE A 345 -52.43 4.31 -6.96
C ILE A 345 -51.85 3.85 -5.61
N PHE A 346 -52.64 3.15 -4.77
CA PHE A 346 -52.19 2.56 -3.53
C PHE A 346 -51.62 1.14 -3.78
N ILE A 347 -50.31 0.93 -3.47
CA ILE A 347 -49.69 -0.39 -3.51
C ILE A 347 -49.72 -0.97 -2.10
N SER A 348 -50.50 -2.03 -1.84
CA SER A 348 -50.53 -2.71 -0.58
C SER A 348 -49.28 -3.66 -0.44
N ASN A 349 -48.77 -3.80 0.79
CA ASN A 349 -47.53 -4.54 1.07
C ASN A 349 -47.67 -6.09 0.99
N ASN A 350 -48.88 -6.63 0.74
CA ASN A 350 -49.12 -8.08 0.88
C ASN A 350 -49.95 -8.67 -0.28
N SER A 351 -49.63 -8.42 -1.48
CA SER A 351 -49.96 -9.24 -2.66
C SER A 351 -50.04 -8.41 -3.93
N THR A 352 -49.69 -9.00 -5.01
CA THR A 352 -49.75 -8.49 -6.39
C THR A 352 -51.19 -8.28 -6.87
N ARG A 353 -51.97 -7.42 -6.20
CA ARG A 353 -53.25 -6.97 -6.74
C ARG A 353 -53.24 -5.45 -6.87
N VAL A 354 -53.23 -5.01 -8.10
CA VAL A 354 -53.46 -3.61 -8.48
C VAL A 354 -55.00 -3.43 -8.48
N SER A 355 -55.51 -2.62 -7.55
CA SER A 355 -56.90 -2.14 -7.63
C SER A 355 -56.89 -0.69 -8.05
N LEU A 356 -57.48 -0.39 -9.18
CA LEU A 356 -57.82 0.98 -9.60
C LEU A 356 -59.04 1.41 -8.79
N LEU A 357 -58.95 2.48 -8.07
CA LEU A 357 -60.09 3.20 -7.53
C LEU A 357 -60.65 4.08 -8.64
N THR A 358 -61.82 3.79 -9.09
CA THR A 358 -62.72 4.64 -9.86
C THR A 358 -63.34 5.67 -8.95
#